data_f82f25f945afceff0ad68fba42c4ed31
#
_entry.id   f82f25f945afceff0ad68fba42c4ed31
#
_cell.length_a   1.000
_cell.length_b   1.000
_cell.length_c   1.000
_cell.angle_alpha   90.00
_cell.angle_beta   90.00
_cell.angle_gamma   90.00
#
_symmetry.space_group_name_H-M   'P 1'
#
loop_
_entity.id
_entity.type
_entity.pdbx_description
1 polymer ?
#
loop_
_entity_poly.entity_id
_entity_poly.type
_entity_poly.pdbx_seq_one_letter_code
_entity_poly.pdbx_strand_id
1 'polypeptide(L)'
;MTLTRYSTQILLLALASASMNAALAQSHEGHAAPAAGSTSQPAVTTMDSMDSMDGATAKTAGSVDHGAMNHAGMNHGGMDMGGMDMGSSSTAPADARDPHGYSNGYTLNTGPYAQKDTSALMMSDMHSFGSFLVDRLERVHTRNGNSVAYDTQGWVGNSYDKFYVKAEGDIEQGRVGDSRTELLWSHAITPYWDSQLGLRVDVGSNRPGRNWLAFGVQGLAPYWFEVEATGYVGEQGRTALRLAAEYEVLLNQRWVLQPRIEANLYGKEDPELGIGRGLSSAAFGVRLRYELSRQFAPYVGIERTQSFGRTASFVRGAGGYVGETRLVAGVRILF
;
A
#
# COMPACT_ATOMS: atom_id res chain seq x y z
N MET A 1 -33.82 23.32 -8.94
CA MET A 1 -33.70 22.38 -10.09
C MET A 1 -32.27 22.26 -10.64
N THR A 2 -31.24 22.58 -9.85
CA THR A 2 -29.82 22.67 -10.29
C THR A 2 -28.86 21.75 -9.52
N LEU A 3 -29.32 21.04 -8.49
CA LEU A 3 -28.48 20.18 -7.65
C LEU A 3 -28.32 18.72 -8.15
N THR A 4 -29.17 18.29 -9.09
CA THR A 4 -29.16 16.90 -9.61
C THR A 4 -28.07 16.67 -10.68
N ARG A 5 -27.41 17.72 -11.15
CA ARG A 5 -26.37 17.61 -12.22
C ARG A 5 -24.96 17.35 -11.69
N TYR A 6 -24.68 17.66 -10.44
CA TYR A 6 -23.32 17.49 -9.88
C TYR A 6 -23.02 16.07 -9.41
N SER A 7 -24.01 15.34 -8.89
CA SER A 7 -23.80 13.97 -8.42
C SER A 7 -23.53 12.97 -9.56
N THR A 8 -24.05 13.23 -10.75
CA THR A 8 -23.83 12.34 -11.91
C THR A 8 -22.45 12.54 -12.54
N GLN A 9 -21.84 13.71 -12.40
CA GLN A 9 -20.52 13.98 -12.97
C GLN A 9 -19.37 13.42 -12.14
N ILE A 10 -19.52 13.32 -10.81
CA ILE A 10 -18.48 12.73 -9.94
C ILE A 10 -18.42 11.22 -10.14
N LEU A 11 -19.56 10.57 -10.33
CA LEU A 11 -19.60 9.13 -10.62
C LEU A 11 -19.02 8.78 -12.01
N LEU A 12 -19.16 9.67 -12.99
CA LEU A 12 -18.59 9.51 -14.34
C LEU A 12 -17.08 9.69 -14.38
N LEU A 13 -16.49 10.49 -13.48
CA LEU A 13 -15.03 10.65 -13.41
C LEU A 13 -14.35 9.40 -12.82
N ALA A 14 -15.00 8.71 -11.89
CA ALA A 14 -14.49 7.45 -11.33
C ALA A 14 -14.60 6.28 -12.34
N LEU A 15 -15.58 6.28 -13.25
CA LEU A 15 -15.68 5.25 -14.28
C LEU A 15 -14.76 5.49 -15.49
N ALA A 16 -14.37 6.73 -15.77
CA ALA A 16 -13.51 7.06 -16.91
C ALA A 16 -12.05 6.61 -16.70
N SER A 17 -11.60 6.42 -15.45
CA SER A 17 -10.25 5.91 -15.15
C SER A 17 -10.11 4.39 -15.35
N ALA A 18 -11.21 3.63 -15.30
CA ALA A 18 -11.18 2.18 -15.49
C ALA A 18 -10.96 1.75 -16.96
N SER A 19 -11.22 2.63 -17.93
CA SER A 19 -11.09 2.32 -19.37
C SER A 19 -9.69 2.56 -19.93
N MET A 20 -8.79 3.23 -19.22
CA MET A 20 -7.44 3.53 -19.71
C MET A 20 -6.44 2.38 -19.54
N ASN A 21 -6.66 1.45 -18.60
CA ASN A 21 -5.73 0.34 -18.37
C ASN A 21 -5.99 -0.89 -19.26
N ALA A 22 -7.12 -0.98 -19.95
CA ALA A 22 -7.40 -2.09 -20.85
C ALA A 22 -6.69 -1.98 -22.21
N ALA A 23 -6.19 -0.81 -22.59
CA ALA A 23 -5.54 -0.57 -23.88
C ALA A 23 -4.02 -0.85 -23.89
N LEU A 24 -3.38 -1.02 -22.73
CA LEU A 24 -1.94 -1.27 -22.64
C LEU A 24 -1.56 -2.75 -22.43
N ALA A 25 -2.53 -3.65 -22.26
CA ALA A 25 -2.30 -5.08 -22.05
C ALA A 25 -2.35 -5.94 -23.33
N GLN A 26 -2.54 -5.36 -24.51
CA GLN A 26 -2.75 -6.12 -25.76
C GLN A 26 -1.62 -6.06 -26.80
N SER A 27 -0.37 -5.92 -26.42
CA SER A 27 0.73 -5.99 -27.38
C SER A 27 1.88 -6.91 -26.95
N HIS A 28 1.57 -8.19 -26.66
CA HIS A 28 2.55 -9.25 -26.63
C HIS A 28 1.93 -10.58 -27.09
N GLU A 29 1.59 -10.64 -28.36
CA GLU A 29 1.44 -11.92 -29.06
C GLU A 29 2.56 -12.01 -30.12
N GLY A 30 3.31 -13.09 -30.06
CA GLY A 30 4.14 -13.54 -31.18
C GLY A 30 5.57 -13.94 -30.89
N HIS A 31 5.78 -15.04 -30.17
CA HIS A 31 6.95 -15.87 -30.45
C HIS A 31 6.53 -17.33 -30.52
N ALA A 32 6.48 -17.82 -31.78
CA ALA A 32 6.33 -19.23 -32.11
C ALA A 32 7.50 -20.04 -31.57
N ALA A 33 7.21 -21.17 -30.93
CA ALA A 33 8.18 -22.16 -30.53
C ALA A 33 8.76 -22.89 -31.77
N PRO A 34 10.06 -23.18 -31.85
CA PRO A 34 10.58 -24.13 -32.83
C PRO A 34 10.42 -25.57 -32.36
N ALA A 35 10.14 -26.44 -33.34
CA ALA A 35 9.81 -27.84 -33.25
C ALA A 35 10.88 -28.68 -32.54
N ALA A 36 10.37 -29.74 -31.89
CA ALA A 36 11.13 -30.79 -31.25
C ALA A 36 12.01 -31.58 -32.22
N GLY A 37 13.30 -31.66 -31.92
CA GLY A 37 14.23 -32.64 -32.46
C GLY A 37 14.55 -33.70 -31.43
N SER A 38 14.22 -34.92 -31.75
CA SER A 38 14.49 -36.14 -30.98
C SER A 38 15.99 -36.46 -30.95
N THR A 39 16.58 -36.75 -29.77
CA THR A 39 17.69 -37.71 -29.64
C THR A 39 17.78 -38.26 -28.21
N SER A 40 17.57 -39.55 -28.13
CA SER A 40 18.19 -40.61 -27.31
C SER A 40 18.76 -40.30 -25.92
N GLN A 41 18.18 -40.94 -24.99
CA GLN A 41 18.61 -41.30 -23.64
C GLN A 41 19.76 -42.33 -23.67
N PRO A 42 20.70 -42.32 -22.72
CA PRO A 42 21.26 -43.57 -22.21
C PRO A 42 21.01 -43.72 -20.71
N ALA A 43 20.61 -44.94 -20.44
CA ALA A 43 20.58 -45.87 -19.34
C ALA A 43 21.00 -45.41 -17.91
N VAL A 44 20.09 -45.77 -17.04
CA VAL A 44 20.18 -45.99 -15.58
C VAL A 44 21.27 -47.02 -15.29
N THR A 45 22.14 -46.70 -14.30
CA THR A 45 22.90 -47.72 -13.56
C THR A 45 22.60 -47.54 -12.09
N THR A 46 21.88 -48.45 -11.55
CA THR A 46 21.70 -48.75 -10.13
C THR A 46 22.99 -49.25 -9.56
N MET A 47 23.44 -48.71 -8.41
CA MET A 47 24.33 -49.43 -7.49
C MET A 47 23.78 -49.30 -6.07
N ASP A 48 23.64 -50.40 -5.55
CA ASP A 48 23.23 -51.09 -4.41
C ASP A 48 24.02 -50.71 -3.13
N SER A 49 23.33 -50.91 -2.04
CA SER A 49 23.67 -50.97 -0.61
C SER A 49 25.11 -51.23 -0.20
N MET A 50 25.51 -50.55 0.92
CA MET A 50 26.34 -51.09 2.04
C MET A 50 26.11 -50.22 3.25
N ASP A 51 25.42 -50.60 4.25
CA ASP A 51 25.62 -51.40 5.44
C ASP A 51 26.58 -50.78 6.47
N SER A 52 26.02 -50.60 7.62
CA SER A 52 26.46 -50.44 9.00
C SER A 52 27.98 -50.31 9.31
N MET A 53 28.30 -49.34 10.17
CA MET A 53 29.17 -49.59 11.32
C MET A 53 28.93 -48.61 12.46
N ASP A 54 28.61 -49.23 13.59
CA ASP A 54 28.61 -48.73 14.96
C ASP A 54 29.98 -48.22 15.40
N GLY A 55 29.96 -47.35 16.41
CA GLY A 55 31.07 -47.37 17.37
C GLY A 55 31.64 -46.05 17.85
N ALA A 56 31.07 -45.56 18.93
CA ALA A 56 31.70 -45.12 20.17
C ALA A 56 32.63 -43.90 20.22
N THR A 57 32.30 -43.16 21.24
CA THR A 57 33.09 -42.46 22.26
C THR A 57 33.27 -40.96 22.17
N ALA A 58 32.68 -40.36 23.21
CA ALA A 58 32.87 -39.01 23.69
C ALA A 58 34.33 -38.65 23.96
N LYS A 59 34.74 -37.39 23.61
CA LYS A 59 35.79 -36.67 24.35
C LYS A 59 35.54 -35.14 24.28
N THR A 60 35.11 -34.63 25.42
CA THR A 60 35.64 -33.48 26.19
C THR A 60 36.15 -32.24 25.45
N ALA A 61 35.43 -31.16 25.70
CA ALA A 61 35.83 -29.78 25.95
C ALA A 61 37.25 -29.34 25.50
N GLY A 62 37.24 -28.35 24.62
CA GLY A 62 38.35 -27.43 24.43
C GLY A 62 37.76 -26.02 24.33
N SER A 63 37.85 -25.27 25.43
CA SER A 63 37.58 -23.84 25.48
C SER A 63 38.63 -23.15 24.63
N VAL A 64 38.21 -22.45 23.57
CA VAL A 64 39.07 -21.54 22.82
C VAL A 64 39.02 -20.18 23.49
N ASP A 65 40.12 -19.89 24.21
CA ASP A 65 40.41 -18.61 24.83
C ASP A 65 40.52 -17.54 23.72
N HIS A 66 39.58 -16.58 23.68
CA HIS A 66 39.67 -15.38 22.85
C HIS A 66 40.63 -14.40 23.52
N GLY A 67 41.95 -14.68 23.37
CA GLY A 67 43.00 -13.74 23.71
C GLY A 67 42.76 -12.38 23.09
N ALA A 68 42.76 -11.39 23.94
CA ALA A 68 42.61 -9.96 23.66
C ALA A 68 43.46 -9.50 22.46
N MET A 69 42.84 -9.13 21.36
CA MET A 69 43.51 -8.36 20.33
C MET A 69 43.67 -6.94 20.83
N ASN A 70 44.90 -6.61 21.11
CA ASN A 70 45.35 -5.30 21.57
C ASN A 70 45.29 -4.30 20.37
N HIS A 71 44.31 -3.41 20.32
CA HIS A 71 44.16 -2.37 19.30
C HIS A 71 44.97 -1.08 19.61
N ALA A 72 46.13 -1.22 20.24
CA ALA A 72 47.06 -0.11 20.39
C ALA A 72 48.01 -0.06 19.19
N GLY A 73 47.72 0.75 18.19
CA GLY A 73 48.68 1.01 17.13
C GLY A 73 48.13 1.45 15.77
N MET A 74 46.83 1.73 15.59
CA MET A 74 46.36 2.40 14.37
C MET A 74 46.27 3.91 14.60
N ASN A 75 47.31 4.60 14.21
CA ASN A 75 47.37 6.05 14.16
C ASN A 75 46.48 6.54 13.00
N HIS A 76 45.29 7.02 13.31
CA HIS A 76 44.43 7.74 12.35
C HIS A 76 44.99 9.15 12.16
N GLY A 77 46.17 9.24 11.53
CA GLY A 77 46.66 10.49 10.97
C GLY A 77 45.73 10.98 9.86
N GLY A 78 45.25 12.22 10.03
CA GLY A 78 44.27 12.93 9.21
C GLY A 78 44.20 12.53 7.75
N MET A 79 43.06 11.93 7.35
CA MET A 79 42.64 11.93 5.98
C MET A 79 41.98 13.28 5.71
N ASP A 80 42.76 14.17 5.11
CA ASP A 80 42.29 15.41 4.50
C ASP A 80 41.36 15.03 3.33
N MET A 81 40.05 15.22 3.50
CA MET A 81 39.01 15.01 2.48
C MET A 81 38.93 16.21 1.53
N GLY A 82 40.05 16.86 1.28
CA GLY A 82 40.21 17.92 0.28
C GLY A 82 40.36 17.32 -1.11
N GLY A 83 39.35 17.42 -1.96
CA GLY A 83 39.43 17.31 -3.40
C GLY A 83 39.43 15.88 -3.94
N MET A 84 38.29 15.20 -3.92
CA MET A 84 38.04 14.16 -4.93
C MET A 84 37.76 14.85 -6.27
N ASP A 85 38.82 15.12 -7.02
CA ASP A 85 38.72 15.44 -8.44
C ASP A 85 38.28 14.16 -9.18
N MET A 86 37.01 14.10 -9.56
CA MET A 86 36.44 13.01 -10.36
C MET A 86 36.90 13.03 -11.82
N GLY A 87 38.02 13.68 -12.12
CA GLY A 87 38.54 13.91 -13.45
C GLY A 87 39.87 13.26 -13.75
N SER A 88 40.55 12.58 -12.84
CA SER A 88 41.82 11.90 -13.17
C SER A 88 41.55 10.45 -13.55
N SER A 89 41.77 10.11 -14.81
CA SER A 89 41.96 8.74 -15.29
C SER A 89 43.08 8.09 -14.46
N SER A 90 42.70 7.38 -13.39
CA SER A 90 43.63 6.50 -12.70
C SER A 90 44.04 5.45 -13.70
N THR A 91 45.27 5.57 -14.19
CA THR A 91 45.91 4.57 -15.06
C THR A 91 45.83 3.25 -14.31
N ALA A 92 45.09 2.29 -14.86
CA ALA A 92 44.97 0.98 -14.24
C ALA A 92 46.38 0.41 -13.99
N PRO A 93 46.60 -0.37 -12.90
CA PRO A 93 47.85 -1.05 -12.65
C PRO A 93 48.33 -1.79 -13.89
N ALA A 94 49.64 -1.85 -14.11
CA ALA A 94 50.22 -2.45 -15.32
C ALA A 94 49.85 -3.94 -15.51
N ASP A 95 49.44 -4.61 -14.47
CA ASP A 95 48.97 -5.99 -14.43
C ASP A 95 47.44 -6.10 -14.39
N ALA A 96 46.71 -4.97 -14.46
CA ALA A 96 45.30 -4.99 -14.50
C ALA A 96 44.78 -5.67 -15.76
N ARG A 97 43.90 -6.63 -15.57
CA ARG A 97 43.26 -7.33 -16.68
C ARG A 97 42.39 -6.34 -17.47
N ASP A 98 42.55 -6.34 -18.79
CA ASP A 98 41.68 -5.58 -19.67
C ASP A 98 40.22 -6.02 -19.45
N PRO A 99 39.35 -5.14 -18.98
CA PRO A 99 37.91 -5.45 -18.75
C PRO A 99 37.19 -5.89 -20.04
N HIS A 100 37.78 -5.59 -21.22
CA HIS A 100 37.22 -5.94 -22.52
C HIS A 100 37.97 -7.10 -23.19
N GLY A 101 38.92 -7.76 -22.51
CA GLY A 101 39.75 -8.84 -23.07
C GLY A 101 38.97 -10.03 -23.67
N TYR A 102 37.72 -10.21 -23.32
CA TYR A 102 36.84 -11.25 -23.86
C TYR A 102 35.66 -10.71 -24.67
N SER A 103 35.63 -9.41 -24.95
CA SER A 103 34.52 -8.78 -25.67
C SER A 103 34.61 -8.91 -27.18
N ASN A 104 35.71 -9.56 -27.73
CA ASN A 104 36.03 -9.57 -29.17
C ASN A 104 36.03 -8.18 -29.83
N GLY A 105 36.39 -7.15 -29.05
CA GLY A 105 36.37 -5.76 -29.51
C GLY A 105 35.00 -5.09 -29.48
N TYR A 106 33.97 -5.78 -28.97
CA TYR A 106 32.66 -5.17 -28.80
C TYR A 106 32.57 -4.36 -27.49
N THR A 107 31.86 -3.26 -27.55
CA THR A 107 31.49 -2.44 -26.38
C THR A 107 29.98 -2.55 -26.15
N LEU A 108 29.48 -1.95 -25.09
CA LEU A 108 28.01 -1.89 -24.81
C LEU A 108 27.21 -1.34 -26.01
N ASN A 109 27.81 -0.50 -26.84
CA ASN A 109 27.14 0.17 -27.96
C ASN A 109 27.53 -0.43 -29.35
N THR A 110 28.34 -1.49 -29.39
CA THR A 110 28.77 -2.11 -30.64
C THR A 110 28.64 -3.62 -30.58
N GLY A 111 28.32 -4.24 -31.72
CA GLY A 111 28.21 -5.69 -31.86
C GLY A 111 26.74 -6.17 -32.02
N PRO A 112 26.55 -7.49 -32.22
CA PRO A 112 25.24 -8.07 -32.51
C PRO A 112 24.25 -7.95 -31.35
N TYR A 113 24.74 -7.71 -30.14
CA TYR A 113 23.93 -7.52 -28.94
C TYR A 113 23.98 -6.09 -28.39
N ALA A 114 24.49 -5.13 -29.19
CA ALA A 114 24.53 -3.73 -28.81
C ALA A 114 23.11 -3.20 -28.64
N GLN A 115 22.82 -2.68 -27.48
CA GLN A 115 21.61 -1.88 -27.29
C GLN A 115 21.81 -0.55 -28.03
N LYS A 116 21.14 -0.38 -29.16
CA LYS A 116 21.22 0.82 -30.00
C LYS A 116 20.63 2.07 -29.32
N ASP A 117 19.84 1.89 -28.29
CA ASP A 117 19.38 2.93 -27.40
C ASP A 117 20.05 2.73 -26.04
N THR A 118 21.03 3.57 -25.78
CA THR A 118 21.44 3.88 -24.41
C THR A 118 20.39 4.80 -23.75
N SER A 119 19.12 4.64 -24.07
CA SER A 119 18.09 5.10 -23.18
C SER A 119 18.39 4.43 -21.85
N ALA A 120 18.90 5.26 -20.98
CA ALA A 120 19.39 4.96 -19.66
C ALA A 120 18.70 3.70 -19.12
N LEU A 121 19.47 2.79 -18.56
CA LEU A 121 18.92 1.73 -17.72
C LEU A 121 17.81 2.36 -16.90
N MET A 122 16.57 2.32 -17.45
CA MET A 122 15.44 2.88 -16.75
C MET A 122 15.26 2.01 -15.52
N MET A 123 15.71 2.54 -14.41
CA MET A 123 15.52 1.88 -13.13
C MET A 123 14.03 1.69 -12.93
N SER A 124 13.63 0.56 -12.37
CA SER A 124 12.21 0.24 -12.20
C SER A 124 11.44 1.29 -11.36
N ASP A 125 12.13 2.09 -10.57
CA ASP A 125 11.60 3.22 -9.80
C ASP A 125 11.23 4.44 -10.64
N MET A 126 11.70 4.53 -11.89
CA MET A 126 11.31 5.58 -12.85
C MET A 126 10.03 5.25 -13.64
N HIS A 127 9.54 4.02 -13.57
CA HIS A 127 8.30 3.64 -14.24
C HIS A 127 7.08 4.17 -13.46
N SER A 128 6.08 4.63 -14.21
CA SER A 128 4.79 4.97 -13.63
C SER A 128 3.92 3.74 -13.53
N PHE A 129 3.35 3.53 -12.36
CA PHE A 129 2.42 2.45 -12.04
C PHE A 129 1.08 3.05 -11.63
N GLY A 130 0.07 2.24 -11.62
CA GLY A 130 -1.23 2.61 -11.09
C GLY A 130 -1.94 1.38 -10.54
N SER A 131 -2.83 1.60 -9.58
CA SER A 131 -3.71 0.58 -9.03
C SER A 131 -5.02 1.20 -8.63
N PHE A 132 -6.08 0.43 -8.74
CA PHE A 132 -7.40 0.79 -8.26
C PHE A 132 -7.93 -0.32 -7.36
N LEU A 133 -8.25 0.04 -6.13
CA LEU A 133 -8.75 -0.84 -5.09
C LEU A 133 -10.16 -0.41 -4.69
N VAL A 134 -11.11 -1.31 -4.81
CA VAL A 134 -12.36 -1.26 -4.08
C VAL A 134 -12.14 -2.07 -2.81
N ASP A 135 -11.74 -1.39 -1.73
CA ASP A 135 -11.43 -2.06 -0.46
C ASP A 135 -12.70 -2.59 0.19
N ARG A 136 -13.75 -1.78 0.15
CA ARG A 136 -15.06 -2.16 0.68
C ARG A 136 -16.17 -1.78 -0.29
N LEU A 137 -16.94 -2.77 -0.69
CA LEU A 137 -18.26 -2.62 -1.27
C LEU A 137 -19.15 -3.58 -0.52
N GLU A 138 -19.81 -3.08 0.52
CA GLU A 138 -20.47 -3.93 1.51
C GLU A 138 -21.92 -3.53 1.77
N ARG A 139 -22.75 -4.53 1.93
CA ARG A 139 -24.07 -4.36 2.50
C ARG A 139 -23.94 -4.34 4.02
N VAL A 140 -24.42 -3.27 4.60
CA VAL A 140 -24.44 -3.05 6.04
C VAL A 140 -25.84 -3.31 6.57
N HIS A 141 -25.94 -4.20 7.52
CA HIS A 141 -27.20 -4.50 8.22
C HIS A 141 -27.11 -3.97 9.65
N THR A 142 -28.06 -3.11 9.99
CA THR A 142 -28.18 -2.48 11.31
C THR A 142 -29.56 -2.70 11.88
N ARG A 143 -29.78 -2.29 13.12
CA ARG A 143 -31.13 -2.30 13.73
C ARG A 143 -32.07 -1.34 13.03
N ASN A 144 -31.59 -0.31 12.39
CA ASN A 144 -32.37 0.76 11.77
C ASN A 144 -32.66 0.51 10.28
N GLY A 145 -32.02 -0.48 9.67
CA GLY A 145 -32.20 -0.78 8.26
C GLY A 145 -30.93 -1.32 7.59
N ASN A 146 -30.96 -1.29 6.27
CA ASN A 146 -29.87 -1.72 5.42
C ASN A 146 -29.34 -0.53 4.63
N SER A 147 -28.02 -0.44 4.53
CA SER A 147 -27.33 0.48 3.63
C SER A 147 -26.25 -0.25 2.82
N VAL A 148 -25.69 0.42 1.86
CA VAL A 148 -24.50 -0.03 1.12
C VAL A 148 -23.40 0.95 1.43
N ALA A 149 -22.27 0.47 1.98
CA ALA A 149 -21.08 1.27 2.18
C ALA A 149 -20.05 0.96 1.10
N TYR A 150 -19.33 1.99 0.70
CA TYR A 150 -18.21 1.85 -0.23
C TYR A 150 -16.97 2.57 0.29
N ASP A 151 -15.80 1.99 0.00
CA ASP A 151 -14.49 2.58 0.23
C ASP A 151 -13.61 2.17 -0.93
N THR A 152 -13.17 3.14 -1.69
CA THR A 152 -12.41 2.94 -2.91
C THR A 152 -11.21 3.87 -2.94
N GLN A 153 -10.09 3.37 -3.46
CA GLN A 153 -8.92 4.18 -3.68
C GLN A 153 -8.25 3.82 -4.99
N GLY A 154 -7.73 4.83 -5.65
CA GLY A 154 -6.91 4.66 -6.84
C GLY A 154 -5.66 5.53 -6.71
N TRP A 155 -4.57 5.07 -7.29
CA TRP A 155 -3.36 5.87 -7.36
C TRP A 155 -2.62 5.66 -8.66
N VAL A 156 -1.86 6.67 -9.06
CA VAL A 156 -0.95 6.64 -10.19
C VAL A 156 0.31 7.40 -9.82
N GLY A 157 1.47 6.90 -10.24
CA GLY A 157 2.74 7.56 -9.95
C GLY A 157 3.92 6.62 -10.09
N ASN A 158 5.03 7.00 -9.48
CA ASN A 158 6.25 6.21 -9.39
C ASN A 158 6.49 5.72 -7.95
N SER A 159 7.64 5.18 -7.66
CA SER A 159 7.99 4.67 -6.34
C SER A 159 8.05 5.75 -5.26
N TYR A 160 8.31 7.01 -5.63
CA TYR A 160 8.48 8.12 -4.69
C TYR A 160 7.27 9.02 -4.62
N ASP A 161 6.66 9.33 -5.78
CA ASP A 161 5.55 10.27 -5.88
C ASP A 161 4.33 9.61 -6.49
N LYS A 162 3.20 9.67 -5.78
CA LYS A 162 1.93 9.08 -6.18
C LYS A 162 0.81 10.11 -6.03
N PHE A 163 -0.12 10.07 -6.93
CA PHE A 163 -1.35 10.82 -6.83
C PHE A 163 -2.49 9.87 -6.47
N TYR A 164 -3.13 10.10 -5.35
CA TYR A 164 -4.22 9.29 -4.83
C TYR A 164 -5.56 9.98 -5.01
N VAL A 165 -6.55 9.17 -5.33
CA VAL A 165 -7.98 9.51 -5.20
C VAL A 165 -8.58 8.48 -4.25
N LYS A 166 -9.08 8.95 -3.10
CA LYS A 166 -9.81 8.11 -2.14
C LYS A 166 -11.26 8.58 -2.11
N ALA A 167 -12.21 7.64 -2.10
CA ALA A 167 -13.64 7.94 -1.98
C ALA A 167 -14.32 6.91 -1.09
N GLU A 168 -14.93 7.37 -0.02
CA GLU A 168 -15.71 6.56 0.90
C GLU A 168 -17.09 7.17 1.15
N GLY A 169 -18.06 6.34 1.48
CA GLY A 169 -19.40 6.82 1.79
C GLY A 169 -20.42 5.70 1.91
N ASP A 170 -21.65 6.11 2.10
CA ASP A 170 -22.79 5.20 2.22
C ASP A 170 -23.93 5.58 1.27
N ILE A 171 -24.72 4.58 0.92
CA ILE A 171 -25.92 4.72 0.09
C ILE A 171 -27.08 4.12 0.87
N GLU A 172 -28.02 4.97 1.26
CA GLU A 172 -29.25 4.58 1.94
C GLU A 172 -30.46 4.80 1.02
N GLN A 173 -31.29 3.78 0.87
CA GLN A 173 -32.50 3.84 0.02
C GLN A 173 -32.26 4.42 -1.39
N GLY A 174 -31.11 4.12 -2.00
CA GLY A 174 -30.74 4.59 -3.33
C GLY A 174 -30.29 6.06 -3.41
N ARG A 175 -30.06 6.70 -2.27
CA ARG A 175 -29.49 8.06 -2.17
C ARG A 175 -28.13 7.99 -1.52
N VAL A 176 -27.20 8.79 -2.04
CA VAL A 176 -25.90 8.96 -1.39
C VAL A 176 -26.13 9.67 -0.07
N GLY A 177 -25.79 9.00 1.03
CA GLY A 177 -25.78 9.54 2.37
C GLY A 177 -24.61 10.49 2.58
N ASP A 178 -23.73 10.17 3.49
CA ASP A 178 -22.48 10.91 3.67
C ASP A 178 -21.42 10.35 2.74
N SER A 179 -20.69 11.22 2.04
CA SER A 179 -19.62 10.87 1.13
C SER A 179 -18.41 11.77 1.37
N ARG A 180 -17.23 11.16 1.42
CA ARG A 180 -15.93 11.82 1.52
C ARG A 180 -15.12 11.48 0.28
N THR A 181 -14.55 12.50 -0.34
CA THR A 181 -13.60 12.32 -1.44
C THR A 181 -12.32 13.07 -1.13
N GLU A 182 -11.19 12.41 -1.29
CA GLU A 182 -9.86 12.99 -1.06
C GLU A 182 -9.02 12.88 -2.33
N LEU A 183 -8.32 13.97 -2.65
CA LEU A 183 -7.32 14.06 -3.70
C LEU A 183 -6.00 14.37 -3.03
N LEU A 184 -5.06 13.42 -3.03
CA LEU A 184 -3.84 13.50 -2.25
C LEU A 184 -2.62 13.29 -3.14
N TRP A 185 -1.62 14.14 -2.98
CA TRP A 185 -0.26 13.87 -3.41
C TRP A 185 0.45 13.15 -2.27
N SER A 186 1.07 12.03 -2.57
CA SER A 186 1.78 11.17 -1.62
C SER A 186 3.24 11.11 -2.02
N HIS A 187 4.14 11.37 -1.07
CA HIS A 187 5.58 11.32 -1.25
C HIS A 187 6.21 10.36 -0.24
N ALA A 188 7.02 9.43 -0.74
CA ALA A 188 7.71 8.46 0.10
C ALA A 188 8.80 9.14 0.95
N ILE A 189 8.64 9.14 2.27
CA ILE A 189 9.62 9.69 3.23
C ILE A 189 10.56 8.61 3.78
N THR A 190 10.10 7.36 3.80
CA THR A 190 10.89 6.18 4.13
C THR A 190 10.40 4.99 3.28
N PRO A 191 11.09 3.84 3.28
CA PRO A 191 10.61 2.66 2.54
C PRO A 191 9.21 2.17 2.92
N TYR A 192 8.71 2.53 4.10
CA TYR A 192 7.42 2.06 4.63
C TYR A 192 6.43 3.17 4.94
N TRP A 193 6.81 4.45 4.76
CA TRP A 193 5.97 5.59 5.11
C TRP A 193 5.94 6.62 4.01
N ASP A 194 4.74 6.99 3.64
CA ASP A 194 4.44 8.09 2.73
C ASP A 194 3.86 9.28 3.52
N SER A 195 4.29 10.49 3.19
CA SER A 195 3.59 11.72 3.58
C SER A 195 2.51 12.05 2.55
N GLN A 196 1.39 12.57 2.98
CA GLN A 196 0.28 12.91 2.11
C GLN A 196 -0.14 14.38 2.30
N LEU A 197 -0.41 15.06 1.20
CA LEU A 197 -0.94 16.43 1.19
C LEU A 197 -2.01 16.55 0.11
N GLY A 198 -3.12 17.21 0.41
CA GLY A 198 -4.16 17.36 -0.60
C GLY A 198 -5.44 18.00 -0.10
N LEU A 199 -6.54 17.70 -0.76
CA LEU A 199 -7.84 18.26 -0.50
C LEU A 199 -8.84 17.15 -0.19
N ARG A 200 -9.75 17.43 0.72
CA ARG A 200 -10.89 16.59 1.05
C ARG A 200 -12.17 17.38 0.86
N VAL A 201 -13.16 16.75 0.26
CA VAL A 201 -14.50 17.28 0.08
C VAL A 201 -15.50 16.30 0.70
N ASP A 202 -16.28 16.79 1.66
CA ASP A 202 -17.38 16.05 2.25
C ASP A 202 -18.68 16.52 1.65
N VAL A 203 -19.52 15.58 1.21
CA VAL A 203 -20.86 15.86 0.68
C VAL A 203 -21.85 14.96 1.39
N GLY A 204 -22.94 15.50 1.91
CA GLY A 204 -24.00 14.77 2.56
C GLY A 204 -25.36 15.05 1.96
N SER A 205 -26.25 14.08 2.07
CA SER A 205 -27.67 14.25 1.72
C SER A 205 -28.33 15.14 2.78
N ASN A 206 -28.85 16.31 2.37
CA ASN A 206 -29.48 17.30 3.26
C ASN A 206 -28.57 17.92 4.33
N ARG A 207 -27.25 17.89 4.14
CA ARG A 207 -26.26 18.51 5.01
C ARG A 207 -25.35 19.42 4.21
N PRO A 208 -24.81 20.49 4.81
CA PRO A 208 -23.84 21.34 4.11
C PRO A 208 -22.56 20.56 3.83
N GLY A 209 -22.02 20.71 2.61
CA GLY A 209 -20.70 20.18 2.28
C GLY A 209 -19.60 20.90 3.06
N ARG A 210 -18.45 20.25 3.19
CA ARG A 210 -17.26 20.82 3.83
C ARG A 210 -16.03 20.54 2.98
N ASN A 211 -15.19 21.57 2.87
CA ASN A 211 -13.89 21.48 2.19
C ASN A 211 -12.77 21.55 3.22
N TRP A 212 -11.76 20.72 3.02
CA TRP A 212 -10.63 20.60 3.94
C TRP A 212 -9.32 20.53 3.17
N LEU A 213 -8.29 21.15 3.70
CA LEU A 213 -6.91 20.83 3.39
C LEU A 213 -6.53 19.62 4.25
N ALA A 214 -6.02 18.57 3.60
CA ALA A 214 -5.60 17.33 4.22
C ALA A 214 -4.07 17.24 4.23
N PHE A 215 -3.50 16.80 5.35
CA PHE A 215 -2.08 16.49 5.48
C PHE A 215 -1.91 15.32 6.44
N GLY A 216 -1.06 14.37 6.12
CA GLY A 216 -0.96 13.18 6.93
C GLY A 216 0.20 12.29 6.56
N VAL A 217 0.22 11.14 7.19
CA VAL A 217 1.15 10.05 6.92
C VAL A 217 0.38 8.74 6.80
N GLN A 218 0.83 7.90 5.90
CA GLN A 218 0.30 6.55 5.72
C GLN A 218 1.47 5.59 5.57
N GLY A 219 1.38 4.41 6.16
CA GLY A 219 2.45 3.43 6.01
C GLY A 219 2.29 2.19 6.86
N LEU A 220 3.35 1.38 6.85
CA LEU A 220 3.43 0.14 7.61
C LEU A 220 4.25 0.36 8.88
N ALA A 221 3.58 0.24 10.02
CA ALA A 221 4.22 0.21 11.33
C ALA A 221 4.85 -1.17 11.60
N PRO A 222 5.70 -1.32 12.65
CA PRO A 222 6.23 -2.63 13.05
C PRO A 222 5.14 -3.68 13.15
N TYR A 223 5.49 -4.92 12.79
CA TYR A 223 4.57 -6.07 12.69
C TYR A 223 3.52 -5.96 11.59
N TRP A 224 3.75 -5.11 10.56
CA TRP A 224 2.89 -4.97 9.37
C TRP A 224 1.50 -4.39 9.64
N PHE A 225 1.38 -3.56 10.67
CA PHE A 225 0.18 -2.74 10.84
C PHE A 225 0.13 -1.64 9.80
N GLU A 226 -0.93 -1.60 9.02
CA GLU A 226 -1.24 -0.45 8.18
C GLU A 226 -1.78 0.66 9.07
N VAL A 227 -1.14 1.83 9.03
CA VAL A 227 -1.51 2.98 9.85
C VAL A 227 -1.69 4.20 8.96
N GLU A 228 -2.77 4.91 9.18
CA GLU A 228 -3.05 6.21 8.57
C GLU A 228 -3.35 7.22 9.67
N ALA A 229 -2.69 8.38 9.60
CA ALA A 229 -2.93 9.50 10.49
C ALA A 229 -3.02 10.77 9.63
N THR A 230 -4.24 11.33 9.49
CA THR A 230 -4.50 12.48 8.62
C THR A 230 -5.14 13.61 9.41
N GLY A 231 -4.48 14.76 9.40
CA GLY A 231 -4.98 16.02 9.92
C GLY A 231 -5.70 16.81 8.84
N TYR A 232 -6.73 17.54 9.23
CA TYR A 232 -7.51 18.35 8.31
C TYR A 232 -7.68 19.76 8.86
N VAL A 233 -7.58 20.75 7.98
CA VAL A 233 -7.89 22.16 8.27
C VAL A 233 -8.97 22.61 7.28
N GLY A 234 -10.10 23.01 7.80
CA GLY A 234 -11.24 23.44 7.02
C GLY A 234 -11.57 24.91 7.21
N GLU A 235 -12.61 25.35 6.53
CA GLU A 235 -13.14 26.70 6.62
C GLU A 235 -13.52 27.07 8.06
N GLN A 236 -13.49 28.36 8.38
CA GLN A 236 -13.87 28.93 9.69
C GLN A 236 -13.02 28.38 10.88
N GLY A 237 -11.77 27.96 10.62
CA GLY A 237 -10.88 27.42 11.65
C GLY A 237 -11.30 26.07 12.20
N ARG A 238 -12.07 25.29 11.46
CA ARG A 238 -12.33 23.90 11.78
C ARG A 238 -11.09 23.07 11.60
N THR A 239 -10.85 22.16 12.51
CA THR A 239 -9.77 21.18 12.42
C THR A 239 -10.30 19.79 12.72
N ALA A 240 -9.72 18.77 12.09
CA ALA A 240 -10.05 17.39 12.39
C ALA A 240 -8.79 16.51 12.31
N LEU A 241 -8.83 15.37 12.98
CA LEU A 241 -7.80 14.33 12.92
C LEU A 241 -8.50 12.99 12.77
N ARG A 242 -8.09 12.23 11.76
CA ARG A 242 -8.48 10.85 11.55
C ARG A 242 -7.30 9.94 11.81
N LEU A 243 -7.52 8.91 12.59
CA LEU A 243 -6.56 7.86 12.86
C LEU A 243 -7.20 6.54 12.44
N ALA A 244 -6.50 5.76 11.64
CA ALA A 244 -6.93 4.43 11.28
C ALA A 244 -5.75 3.47 11.42
N ALA A 245 -6.03 2.26 11.88
CA ALA A 245 -5.08 1.16 11.91
C ALA A 245 -5.77 -0.14 11.53
N GLU A 246 -5.08 -0.93 10.71
CA GLU A 246 -5.57 -2.19 10.18
C GLU A 246 -4.47 -3.23 10.21
N TYR A 247 -4.85 -4.49 10.34
CA TYR A 247 -3.92 -5.60 10.30
C TYR A 247 -4.51 -6.78 9.55
N GLU A 248 -3.69 -7.47 8.75
CA GLU A 248 -4.10 -8.68 8.05
C GLU A 248 -3.50 -9.91 8.72
N VAL A 249 -4.35 -10.72 9.39
CA VAL A 249 -3.96 -12.01 9.97
C VAL A 249 -4.27 -13.12 8.97
N LEU A 250 -3.25 -13.71 8.37
CA LEU A 250 -3.41 -14.85 7.48
C LEU A 250 -3.67 -16.11 8.32
N LEU A 251 -4.93 -16.57 8.34
CA LEU A 251 -5.29 -17.83 8.99
C LEU A 251 -4.80 -19.04 8.17
N ASN A 252 -4.83 -18.89 6.86
CA ASN A 252 -4.22 -19.78 5.87
C ASN A 252 -4.03 -19.03 4.54
N GLN A 253 -3.69 -19.73 3.46
CA GLN A 253 -3.41 -19.13 2.14
C GLN A 253 -4.60 -18.37 1.51
N ARG A 254 -5.83 -18.57 1.99
CA ARG A 254 -7.05 -17.98 1.42
C ARG A 254 -7.92 -17.24 2.43
N TRP A 255 -7.79 -17.57 3.71
CA TRP A 255 -8.59 -16.93 4.75
C TRP A 255 -7.75 -15.88 5.47
N VAL A 256 -8.21 -14.65 5.42
CA VAL A 256 -7.59 -13.50 6.06
C VAL A 256 -8.56 -12.90 7.05
N LEU A 257 -8.13 -12.75 8.30
CA LEU A 257 -8.87 -12.01 9.32
C LEU A 257 -8.30 -10.59 9.39
N GLN A 258 -9.17 -9.60 9.26
CA GLN A 258 -8.81 -8.20 9.10
C GLN A 258 -9.47 -7.37 10.21
N PRO A 259 -8.82 -7.23 11.40
CA PRO A 259 -9.22 -6.25 12.40
C PRO A 259 -8.84 -4.83 11.94
N ARG A 260 -9.74 -3.87 12.16
CA ARG A 260 -9.55 -2.44 11.87
C ARG A 260 -10.10 -1.60 13.01
N ILE A 261 -9.41 -0.54 13.33
CA ILE A 261 -9.86 0.50 14.23
C ILE A 261 -9.76 1.86 13.54
N GLU A 262 -10.72 2.71 13.78
CA GLU A 262 -10.73 4.08 13.29
C GLU A 262 -11.21 5.03 14.38
N ALA A 263 -10.64 6.22 14.47
CA ALA A 263 -11.05 7.27 15.38
C ALA A 263 -11.05 8.63 14.67
N ASN A 264 -12.11 9.40 14.90
CA ASN A 264 -12.29 10.73 14.34
C ASN A 264 -12.38 11.75 15.47
N LEU A 265 -11.48 12.75 15.45
CA LEU A 265 -11.42 13.82 16.42
C LEU A 265 -11.65 15.16 15.70
N TYR A 266 -12.34 16.08 16.35
CA TYR A 266 -12.59 17.42 15.82
C TYR A 266 -12.20 18.50 16.84
N GLY A 267 -11.50 19.54 16.36
CA GLY A 267 -11.05 20.64 17.21
C GLY A 267 -12.17 21.63 17.54
N LYS A 268 -13.19 21.71 16.70
CA LYS A 268 -14.35 22.60 16.86
C LYS A 268 -15.64 21.81 16.62
N GLU A 269 -16.69 22.14 17.38
CA GLU A 269 -18.00 21.54 17.14
C GLU A 269 -18.64 22.11 15.87
N ASP A 270 -19.40 21.26 15.18
CA ASP A 270 -20.24 21.59 14.03
C ASP A 270 -21.65 21.06 14.24
N PRO A 271 -22.54 21.88 14.86
CA PRO A 271 -23.91 21.46 15.16
C PRO A 271 -24.74 21.12 13.92
N GLU A 272 -24.43 21.74 12.75
CA GLU A 272 -25.13 21.47 11.49
C GLU A 272 -24.89 20.04 11.00
N LEU A 273 -23.71 19.48 11.30
CA LEU A 273 -23.36 18.11 11.01
C LEU A 273 -23.59 17.15 12.19
N GLY A 274 -23.96 17.67 13.36
CA GLY A 274 -24.07 16.89 14.59
C GLY A 274 -22.73 16.42 15.15
N ILE A 275 -21.66 17.15 14.86
CA ILE A 275 -20.28 16.82 15.25
C ILE A 275 -19.89 17.64 16.49
N GLY A 276 -19.45 16.95 17.53
CA GLY A 276 -18.92 17.57 18.76
C GLY A 276 -17.40 17.73 18.71
N ARG A 277 -16.88 18.62 19.56
CA ARG A 277 -15.44 18.82 19.78
C ARG A 277 -14.81 17.63 20.53
N GLY A 278 -13.55 17.32 20.22
CA GLY A 278 -12.78 16.24 20.82
C GLY A 278 -12.98 14.92 20.05
N LEU A 279 -12.85 13.79 20.72
CA LEU A 279 -13.15 12.49 20.14
C LEU A 279 -14.65 12.45 19.80
N SER A 280 -14.95 12.40 18.52
CA SER A 280 -16.31 12.43 17.99
C SER A 280 -16.87 11.03 17.82
N SER A 281 -16.09 10.17 17.15
CA SER A 281 -16.48 8.78 16.88
C SER A 281 -15.28 7.85 16.88
N ALA A 282 -15.55 6.59 17.20
CA ALA A 282 -14.61 5.50 16.93
C ALA A 282 -15.38 4.30 16.38
N ALA A 283 -14.70 3.56 15.53
CA ALA A 283 -15.18 2.30 14.98
C ALA A 283 -14.14 1.21 15.21
N PHE A 284 -14.60 0.02 15.54
CA PHE A 284 -13.80 -1.19 15.59
C PHE A 284 -14.52 -2.26 14.79
N GLY A 285 -13.84 -2.83 13.81
CA GLY A 285 -14.38 -3.87 12.95
C GLY A 285 -13.46 -5.06 12.84
N VAL A 286 -14.04 -6.22 12.56
CA VAL A 286 -13.32 -7.43 12.18
C VAL A 286 -14.02 -8.02 10.98
N ARG A 287 -13.27 -8.25 9.92
CA ARG A 287 -13.74 -8.87 8.67
C ARG A 287 -13.01 -10.18 8.44
N LEU A 288 -13.73 -11.19 8.03
CA LEU A 288 -13.17 -12.48 7.59
C LEU A 288 -13.31 -12.54 6.07
N ARG A 289 -12.19 -12.44 5.39
CA ARG A 289 -12.08 -12.38 3.94
C ARG A 289 -11.64 -13.75 3.38
N TYR A 290 -12.23 -14.16 2.28
CA TYR A 290 -11.83 -15.35 1.53
C TYR A 290 -11.27 -14.95 0.17
N GLU A 291 -10.00 -15.18 -0.07
CA GLU A 291 -9.33 -14.85 -1.32
C GLU A 291 -9.59 -15.93 -2.38
N LEU A 292 -10.57 -15.68 -3.24
CA LEU A 292 -10.82 -16.51 -4.43
C LEU A 292 -9.71 -16.33 -5.45
N SER A 293 -9.27 -15.09 -5.64
CA SER A 293 -8.10 -14.69 -6.42
C SER A 293 -7.46 -13.47 -5.74
N ARG A 294 -6.27 -13.06 -6.19
CA ARG A 294 -5.64 -11.81 -5.71
C ARG A 294 -6.47 -10.57 -6.01
N GLN A 295 -7.31 -10.64 -7.05
CA GLN A 295 -8.13 -9.53 -7.52
C GLN A 295 -9.52 -9.50 -6.91
N PHE A 296 -10.02 -10.62 -6.38
CA PHE A 296 -11.40 -10.72 -5.91
C PHE A 296 -11.50 -11.54 -4.62
N ALA A 297 -12.03 -10.92 -3.59
CA ALA A 297 -12.19 -11.53 -2.28
C ALA A 297 -13.52 -11.11 -1.62
N PRO A 298 -14.51 -12.00 -1.54
CA PRO A 298 -15.69 -11.79 -0.71
C PRO A 298 -15.34 -11.87 0.78
N TYR A 299 -16.11 -11.17 1.61
CA TYR A 299 -15.94 -11.18 3.05
C TYR A 299 -17.26 -11.00 3.80
N VAL A 300 -17.23 -11.38 5.06
CA VAL A 300 -18.25 -11.07 6.05
C VAL A 300 -17.57 -10.49 7.29
N GLY A 301 -18.30 -9.69 8.05
CA GLY A 301 -17.70 -9.06 9.22
C GLY A 301 -18.71 -8.49 10.20
N ILE A 302 -18.16 -8.00 11.28
CA ILE A 302 -18.87 -7.28 12.31
C ILE A 302 -18.12 -5.99 12.63
N GLU A 303 -18.84 -4.89 12.76
CA GLU A 303 -18.29 -3.59 13.12
C GLU A 303 -19.09 -2.98 14.25
N ARG A 304 -18.40 -2.40 15.21
CA ARG A 304 -18.97 -1.61 16.29
C ARG A 304 -18.56 -0.16 16.14
N THR A 305 -19.52 0.72 15.98
CA THR A 305 -19.34 2.17 15.98
C THR A 305 -19.82 2.78 17.28
N GLN A 306 -19.13 3.81 17.75
CA GLN A 306 -19.46 4.51 18.98
C GLN A 306 -19.25 6.02 18.79
N SER A 307 -20.25 6.82 19.16
CA SER A 307 -20.11 8.27 19.24
C SER A 307 -19.81 8.70 20.67
N PHE A 308 -19.02 9.79 20.80
CA PHE A 308 -18.54 10.27 22.09
C PHE A 308 -18.91 11.76 22.32
N GLY A 309 -18.78 12.19 23.57
CA GLY A 309 -18.87 13.58 23.96
C GLY A 309 -20.14 14.28 23.46
N ARG A 310 -19.96 15.45 22.88
CA ARG A 310 -21.04 16.27 22.33
C ARG A 310 -21.71 15.63 21.11
N THR A 311 -20.96 14.90 20.29
CA THR A 311 -21.51 14.10 19.18
C THR A 311 -22.58 13.12 19.69
N ALA A 312 -22.26 12.39 20.75
CA ALA A 312 -23.24 11.49 21.37
C ALA A 312 -24.50 12.20 21.87
N SER A 313 -24.37 13.46 22.33
CA SER A 313 -25.51 14.27 22.71
C SER A 313 -26.40 14.66 21.53
N PHE A 314 -25.77 15.05 20.40
CA PHE A 314 -26.50 15.36 19.17
C PHE A 314 -27.22 14.11 18.62
N VAL A 315 -26.57 12.95 18.61
CA VAL A 315 -27.15 11.69 18.16
C VAL A 315 -28.37 11.33 19.03
N ARG A 316 -28.29 11.43 20.39
CA ARG A 316 -29.40 11.18 21.26
C ARG A 316 -30.54 12.19 21.05
N GLY A 317 -30.20 13.48 20.87
CA GLY A 317 -31.17 14.54 20.59
C GLY A 317 -31.94 14.31 19.30
N ALA A 318 -31.34 13.68 18.30
CA ALA A 318 -31.97 13.24 17.06
C ALA A 318 -32.67 11.88 17.15
N GLY A 319 -32.75 11.25 18.35
CA GLY A 319 -33.35 9.94 18.54
C GLY A 319 -32.52 8.75 18.04
N GLY A 320 -31.25 8.98 17.72
CA GLY A 320 -30.33 7.95 17.24
C GLY A 320 -29.62 7.17 18.37
N TYR A 321 -28.97 6.09 17.99
CA TYR A 321 -28.16 5.26 18.89
C TYR A 321 -26.71 5.73 18.93
N VAL A 322 -26.21 5.99 20.14
CA VAL A 322 -24.82 6.43 20.36
C VAL A 322 -23.81 5.35 19.98
N GLY A 323 -24.20 4.10 20.13
CA GLY A 323 -23.39 2.95 19.76
C GLY A 323 -24.19 1.93 18.96
N GLU A 324 -23.63 1.48 17.86
CA GLU A 324 -24.29 0.56 16.96
C GLU A 324 -23.36 -0.60 16.58
N THR A 325 -23.92 -1.80 16.54
CA THR A 325 -23.22 -2.98 15.97
C THR A 325 -23.82 -3.26 14.61
N ARG A 326 -22.95 -3.37 13.61
CA ARG A 326 -23.27 -3.58 12.20
C ARG A 326 -22.78 -4.94 11.77
N LEU A 327 -23.61 -5.69 11.06
CA LEU A 327 -23.18 -6.87 10.33
C LEU A 327 -22.93 -6.45 8.89
N VAL A 328 -21.78 -6.84 8.37
CA VAL A 328 -21.34 -6.46 7.02
C VAL A 328 -21.06 -7.68 6.17
N ALA A 329 -21.41 -7.61 4.90
CA ALA A 329 -21.06 -8.61 3.90
C ALA A 329 -20.75 -7.88 2.59
N GLY A 330 -19.61 -8.18 1.98
CA GLY A 330 -19.15 -7.41 0.85
C GLY A 330 -18.07 -8.12 0.03
N VAL A 331 -17.48 -7.34 -0.86
CA VAL A 331 -16.39 -7.77 -1.75
C VAL A 331 -15.27 -6.73 -1.75
N ARG A 332 -14.04 -7.24 -1.86
CA ARG A 332 -12.83 -6.47 -2.14
C ARG A 332 -12.36 -6.81 -3.55
N ILE A 333 -12.03 -5.78 -4.34
CA ILE A 333 -11.60 -5.94 -5.73
C ILE A 333 -10.37 -5.08 -5.97
N LEU A 334 -9.33 -5.68 -6.56
CA LEU A 334 -8.06 -5.03 -6.88
C LEU A 334 -7.79 -5.11 -8.40
N PHE A 335 -7.44 -3.97 -9.00
CA PHE A 335 -7.07 -3.82 -10.41
C PHE A 335 -5.68 -3.23 -10.59
#